data_186138618705c7c7da783f519a1b5298
#
_entry.id   186138618705c7c7da783f519a1b5298
#
_cell.length_a   1.000
_cell.length_b   1.000
_cell.length_c   1.000
_cell.angle_alpha   90.00
_cell.angle_beta   90.00
_cell.angle_gamma   90.00
#
_symmetry.space_group_name_H-M   'P 1'
#
loop_
_entity.id
_entity.type
_entity.pdbx_description
1 polymer ?
#
loop_
_entity_poly.entity_id
_entity_poly.type
_entity_poly.pdbx_seq_one_letter_code
_entity_poly.pdbx_strand_id
1 'polypeptide(L)'
;MDRSDRDYVMGQFHWKPDTYPELIRSEVPRYDELQEQAIAAIPFPPERVLELGMGTGETTRRLLEAYPDAWVIGLDSSPDMVFRARENYDDVQLARMEDPLPEGPWDLVIGVLSIHHLTSEQKKALFRRVREHARSLVIGDIVKSDVEVAPIDPSYDFPETAADLAAWTGGEVTWEADDLAVVRAGY
;
A
#
# COMPACT_ATOMS: atom_id res chain seq x y z
N MET A 1 0.24 -26.00 -8.24
CA MET A 1 0.01 -25.10 -7.09
C MET A 1 -0.04 -25.98 -5.85
N ASP A 2 1.02 -25.97 -5.06
CA ASP A 2 1.20 -26.87 -3.93
C ASP A 2 0.25 -26.45 -2.78
N ARG A 3 -0.16 -27.42 -1.94
CA ARG A 3 -1.04 -27.16 -0.78
C ARG A 3 -0.38 -26.22 0.23
N SER A 4 0.95 -26.19 0.30
CA SER A 4 1.74 -25.29 1.15
C SER A 4 1.54 -23.81 0.81
N ASP A 5 1.38 -23.48 -0.48
CA ASP A 5 1.18 -22.08 -0.93
C ASP A 5 -0.20 -21.56 -0.58
N ARG A 6 -1.23 -22.41 -0.52
CA ARG A 6 -2.59 -22.01 -0.11
C ARG A 6 -2.69 -21.74 1.40
N ASP A 7 -2.01 -22.55 2.21
CA ASP A 7 -2.02 -22.36 3.67
C ASP A 7 -1.21 -21.11 4.07
N TYR A 8 -0.17 -20.77 3.30
CA TYR A 8 0.62 -19.54 3.52
C TYR A 8 -0.18 -18.28 3.16
N VAL A 9 -0.92 -18.29 2.05
CA VAL A 9 -1.80 -17.19 1.65
C VAL A 9 -2.99 -17.02 2.60
N MET A 10 -3.53 -18.13 3.13
CA MET A 10 -4.66 -18.10 4.08
C MET A 10 -4.27 -17.79 5.52
N GLY A 11 -3.00 -17.96 5.89
CA GLY A 11 -2.52 -17.74 7.26
C GLY A 11 -2.11 -16.30 7.59
N GLN A 12 -1.86 -15.46 6.58
CA GLN A 12 -1.32 -14.11 6.76
C GLN A 12 -2.38 -13.02 6.99
N PHE A 13 -3.63 -13.21 6.61
CA PHE A 13 -4.66 -12.18 6.70
C PHE A 13 -5.94 -12.71 7.38
N HIS A 14 -5.98 -12.62 8.70
CA HIS A 14 -7.19 -12.92 9.51
C HIS A 14 -8.20 -11.77 9.52
N TRP A 15 -7.99 -10.76 8.68
CA TRP A 15 -8.86 -9.60 8.61
C TRP A 15 -10.18 -9.95 7.93
N LYS A 16 -11.29 -9.75 8.64
CA LYS A 16 -12.61 -9.85 8.03
C LYS A 16 -12.92 -8.52 7.33
N PRO A 17 -13.14 -8.49 6.02
CA PRO A 17 -13.35 -7.25 5.27
C PRO A 17 -14.44 -6.35 5.84
N ASP A 18 -15.51 -6.94 6.37
CA ASP A 18 -16.65 -6.19 6.93
C ASP A 18 -16.32 -5.39 8.19
N THR A 19 -15.36 -5.85 8.99
CA THR A 19 -14.93 -5.19 10.23
C THR A 19 -13.59 -4.49 10.11
N TYR A 20 -12.88 -4.71 9.02
CA TYR A 20 -11.53 -4.17 8.82
C TYR A 20 -11.47 -2.63 8.90
N PRO A 21 -12.37 -1.85 8.28
CA PRO A 21 -12.29 -0.39 8.35
C PRO A 21 -12.42 0.19 9.77
N GLU A 22 -13.18 -0.46 10.64
CA GLU A 22 -13.31 -0.04 12.04
C GLU A 22 -12.12 -0.51 12.86
N LEU A 23 -11.67 -1.74 12.61
CA LEU A 23 -10.55 -2.34 13.32
C LEU A 23 -9.25 -1.58 13.06
N ILE A 24 -8.93 -1.30 11.80
CA ILE A 24 -7.69 -0.59 11.44
C ILE A 24 -7.64 0.81 12.08
N ARG A 25 -8.76 1.52 12.14
CA ARG A 25 -8.85 2.82 12.82
C ARG A 25 -8.64 2.72 14.33
N SER A 26 -9.02 1.61 14.94
CA SER A 26 -8.81 1.37 16.38
C SER A 26 -7.36 0.97 16.69
N GLU A 27 -6.69 0.29 15.77
CA GLU A 27 -5.33 -0.23 15.95
C GLU A 27 -4.25 0.75 15.49
N VAL A 28 -4.54 1.60 14.50
CA VAL A 28 -3.63 2.62 13.99
C VAL A 28 -4.23 4.01 14.27
N PRO A 29 -3.90 4.66 15.38
CA PRO A 29 -4.58 5.88 15.85
C PRO A 29 -4.58 7.04 14.86
N ARG A 30 -3.56 7.14 13.99
CA ARG A 30 -3.45 8.16 12.94
C ARG A 30 -3.81 7.66 11.54
N TYR A 31 -4.61 6.59 11.45
CA TYR A 31 -4.95 5.96 10.17
C TYR A 31 -5.53 6.96 9.15
N ASP A 32 -6.53 7.74 9.57
CA ASP A 32 -7.17 8.69 8.66
C ASP A 32 -6.21 9.83 8.26
N GLU A 33 -5.35 10.28 9.17
CA GLU A 33 -4.30 11.27 8.88
C GLU A 33 -3.26 10.71 7.89
N LEU A 34 -2.80 9.46 8.09
CA LEU A 34 -1.90 8.79 7.15
C LEU A 34 -2.48 8.75 5.73
N GLN A 35 -3.75 8.37 5.60
CA GLN A 35 -4.47 8.36 4.33
C GLN A 35 -4.52 9.77 3.69
N GLU A 36 -4.86 10.79 4.47
CA GLU A 36 -4.91 12.18 4.01
C GLU A 36 -3.54 12.67 3.54
N GLN A 37 -2.48 12.36 4.28
CA GLN A 37 -1.11 12.73 3.92
C GLN A 37 -0.61 11.97 2.69
N ALA A 38 -0.99 10.70 2.52
CA ALA A 38 -0.68 9.95 1.31
C ALA A 38 -1.33 10.57 0.06
N ILE A 39 -2.60 10.96 0.13
CA ILE A 39 -3.28 11.66 -0.97
C ILE A 39 -2.66 13.04 -1.22
N ALA A 40 -2.34 13.80 -0.17
CA ALA A 40 -1.71 15.11 -0.28
C ALA A 40 -0.29 15.06 -0.88
N ALA A 41 0.41 13.93 -0.75
CA ALA A 41 1.73 13.71 -1.32
C ALA A 41 1.72 13.45 -2.83
N ILE A 42 0.57 13.22 -3.46
CA ILE A 42 0.47 12.98 -4.92
C ILE A 42 0.96 14.23 -5.67
N PRO A 43 1.99 14.12 -6.53
CA PRO A 43 2.66 15.32 -7.06
C PRO A 43 1.92 16.03 -8.19
N PHE A 44 0.96 15.36 -8.82
CA PHE A 44 0.14 15.90 -9.92
C PHE A 44 -1.14 15.06 -10.05
N PRO A 45 -2.21 15.56 -10.68
CA PRO A 45 -3.41 14.77 -10.94
C PRO A 45 -3.08 13.53 -11.79
N PRO A 46 -3.24 12.31 -11.28
CA PRO A 46 -2.93 11.10 -12.04
C PRO A 46 -4.14 10.67 -12.88
N GLU A 47 -3.89 10.15 -14.09
CA GLU A 47 -4.92 9.52 -14.93
C GLU A 47 -4.94 8.00 -14.74
N ARG A 48 -3.75 7.38 -14.58
CA ARG A 48 -3.58 5.92 -14.43
C ARG A 48 -2.87 5.60 -13.11
N VAL A 49 -3.56 4.89 -12.25
CA VAL A 49 -3.09 4.58 -10.90
C VAL A 49 -3.04 3.07 -10.67
N LEU A 50 -1.96 2.59 -10.08
CA LEU A 50 -1.84 1.24 -9.54
C LEU A 50 -1.79 1.32 -8.01
N GLU A 51 -2.77 0.73 -7.34
CA GLU A 51 -2.77 0.62 -5.87
C GLU A 51 -2.24 -0.74 -5.44
N LEU A 52 -1.28 -0.75 -4.54
CA LEU A 52 -0.64 -1.94 -3.97
C LEU A 52 -1.22 -2.23 -2.58
N GLY A 53 -1.81 -3.40 -2.39
CA GLY A 53 -2.50 -3.76 -1.15
C GLY A 53 -3.79 -2.95 -0.96
N MET A 54 -4.71 -3.04 -1.92
CA MET A 54 -5.93 -2.24 -1.94
C MET A 54 -6.85 -2.48 -0.72
N GLY A 55 -6.82 -3.67 -0.13
CA GLY A 55 -7.70 -4.05 0.94
C GLY A 55 -9.17 -3.90 0.55
N THR A 56 -9.94 -3.16 1.33
CA THR A 56 -11.35 -2.86 1.05
C THR A 56 -11.55 -1.63 0.15
N GLY A 57 -10.46 -0.95 -0.28
CA GLY A 57 -10.50 0.18 -1.22
C GLY A 57 -10.60 1.57 -0.58
N GLU A 58 -10.18 1.73 0.68
CA GLU A 58 -10.24 3.04 1.37
C GLU A 58 -9.34 4.09 0.72
N THR A 59 -8.13 3.72 0.31
CA THR A 59 -7.19 4.64 -0.37
C THR A 59 -7.75 5.04 -1.74
N THR A 60 -8.24 4.07 -2.53
CA THR A 60 -8.93 4.35 -3.81
C THR A 60 -10.12 5.29 -3.62
N ARG A 61 -10.95 5.09 -2.58
CA ARG A 61 -12.08 5.97 -2.31
C ARG A 61 -11.63 7.43 -2.14
N ARG A 62 -10.62 7.67 -1.30
CA ARG A 62 -10.06 9.02 -1.06
C ARG A 62 -9.38 9.59 -2.29
N LEU A 63 -8.69 8.74 -3.05
CA LEU A 63 -8.04 9.14 -4.29
C LEU A 63 -9.08 9.62 -5.31
N LEU A 64 -10.17 8.89 -5.50
CA LEU A 64 -11.23 9.24 -6.44
C LEU A 64 -12.07 10.44 -5.96
N GLU A 65 -12.15 10.72 -4.66
CA GLU A 65 -12.71 11.98 -4.14
C GLU A 65 -11.86 13.18 -4.53
N ALA A 66 -10.53 13.04 -4.54
CA ALA A 66 -9.60 14.10 -4.93
C ALA A 66 -9.41 14.18 -6.46
N TYR A 67 -9.43 13.04 -7.14
CA TYR A 67 -9.17 12.88 -8.58
C TYR A 67 -10.22 11.98 -9.22
N PRO A 68 -11.45 12.48 -9.45
CA PRO A 68 -12.59 11.65 -9.88
C PRO A 68 -12.46 11.02 -11.26
N ASP A 69 -11.57 11.55 -12.11
CA ASP A 69 -11.32 11.04 -13.46
C ASP A 69 -10.19 10.00 -13.52
N ALA A 70 -9.53 9.70 -12.38
CA ALA A 70 -8.47 8.72 -12.33
C ALA A 70 -9.00 7.29 -12.55
N TRP A 71 -8.30 6.53 -13.37
CA TRP A 71 -8.53 5.10 -13.50
C TRP A 71 -7.58 4.33 -12.57
N VAL A 72 -8.13 3.51 -11.69
CA VAL A 72 -7.38 2.78 -10.67
C VAL A 72 -7.48 1.27 -10.91
N ILE A 73 -6.33 0.60 -10.95
CA ILE A 73 -6.24 -0.85 -10.77
C ILE A 73 -5.74 -1.12 -9.35
N GLY A 74 -6.48 -1.91 -8.58
CA GLY A 74 -6.09 -2.34 -7.25
C GLY A 74 -5.55 -3.77 -7.23
N LEU A 75 -4.44 -4.00 -6.54
CA LEU A 75 -3.90 -5.33 -6.26
C LEU A 75 -4.07 -5.66 -4.79
N ASP A 76 -4.53 -6.87 -4.49
CA ASP A 76 -4.49 -7.41 -3.14
C ASP A 76 -4.22 -8.92 -3.18
N SER A 77 -3.52 -9.44 -2.18
CA SER A 77 -3.21 -10.87 -2.07
C SER A 77 -4.28 -11.66 -1.31
N SER A 78 -5.20 -10.97 -0.63
CA SER A 78 -6.32 -11.58 0.10
C SER A 78 -7.54 -11.76 -0.80
N PRO A 79 -8.01 -13.00 -1.05
CA PRO A 79 -9.23 -13.23 -1.81
C PRO A 79 -10.47 -12.55 -1.22
N ASP A 80 -10.55 -12.47 0.12
CA ASP A 80 -11.68 -11.87 0.81
C ASP A 80 -11.70 -10.34 0.64
N MET A 81 -10.52 -9.69 0.69
CA MET A 81 -10.38 -8.26 0.42
C MET A 81 -10.73 -7.94 -1.03
N VAL A 82 -10.20 -8.72 -1.99
CA VAL A 82 -10.53 -8.57 -3.42
C VAL A 82 -12.03 -8.73 -3.66
N PHE A 83 -12.66 -9.75 -3.04
CA PHE A 83 -14.10 -9.94 -3.16
C PHE A 83 -14.88 -8.72 -2.66
N ARG A 84 -14.50 -8.18 -1.50
CA ARG A 84 -15.13 -6.99 -0.91
C ARG A 84 -14.90 -5.72 -1.75
N ALA A 85 -13.66 -5.48 -2.19
CA ALA A 85 -13.34 -4.32 -3.01
C ALA A 85 -14.11 -4.30 -4.34
N ARG A 86 -14.33 -5.46 -4.95
CA ARG A 86 -15.10 -5.61 -6.20
C ARG A 86 -16.58 -5.24 -6.09
N GLU A 87 -17.11 -5.06 -4.90
CA GLU A 87 -18.48 -4.52 -4.74
C GLU A 87 -18.57 -3.04 -5.15
N ASN A 88 -17.44 -2.32 -5.13
CA ASN A 88 -17.37 -0.89 -5.40
C ASN A 88 -16.43 -0.51 -6.55
N TYR A 89 -15.51 -1.40 -6.96
CA TYR A 89 -14.46 -1.13 -7.93
C TYR A 89 -14.34 -2.28 -8.93
N ASP A 90 -14.32 -1.97 -10.23
CA ASP A 90 -14.31 -2.97 -11.31
C ASP A 90 -12.92 -3.61 -11.50
N ASP A 91 -11.84 -2.81 -11.40
CA ASP A 91 -10.49 -3.22 -11.73
C ASP A 91 -9.69 -3.63 -10.49
N VAL A 92 -10.12 -4.72 -9.83
CA VAL A 92 -9.42 -5.29 -8.67
C VAL A 92 -8.89 -6.68 -9.01
N GLN A 93 -7.60 -6.90 -8.78
CA GLN A 93 -6.89 -8.14 -9.11
C GLN A 93 -6.39 -8.86 -7.87
N LEU A 94 -6.63 -10.16 -7.80
CA LEU A 94 -6.00 -11.03 -6.82
C LEU A 94 -4.56 -11.28 -7.26
N ALA A 95 -3.63 -10.56 -6.68
CA ALA A 95 -2.21 -10.60 -7.04
C ALA A 95 -1.35 -10.18 -5.85
N ARG A 96 -0.13 -10.70 -5.80
CA ARG A 96 0.88 -10.29 -4.82
C ARG A 96 1.71 -9.16 -5.44
N MET A 97 2.08 -8.19 -4.62
CA MET A 97 2.94 -7.09 -5.08
C MET A 97 4.40 -7.53 -5.35
N GLU A 98 4.78 -8.74 -4.92
CA GLU A 98 6.07 -9.37 -5.28
C GLU A 98 6.08 -9.94 -6.70
N ASP A 99 4.92 -10.28 -7.25
CA ASP A 99 4.77 -10.78 -8.61
C ASP A 99 4.97 -9.66 -9.66
N PRO A 100 5.08 -9.99 -10.96
CA PRO A 100 5.10 -8.99 -12.00
C PRO A 100 3.88 -8.06 -11.92
N LEU A 101 4.14 -6.75 -11.90
CA LEU A 101 3.07 -5.75 -11.87
C LEU A 101 2.32 -5.70 -13.21
N PRO A 102 1.04 -5.29 -13.21
CA PRO A 102 0.30 -5.01 -14.44
C PRO A 102 1.03 -4.02 -15.34
N GLU A 103 0.88 -4.18 -16.66
CA GLU A 103 1.55 -3.32 -17.64
C GLU A 103 1.17 -1.85 -17.47
N GLY A 104 2.23 -0.99 -17.33
CA GLY A 104 2.10 0.45 -17.33
C GLY A 104 1.99 1.04 -18.75
N PRO A 105 2.35 2.30 -18.93
CA PRO A 105 2.90 3.19 -17.91
C PRO A 105 1.85 3.63 -16.88
N TRP A 106 2.29 3.83 -15.64
CA TRP A 106 1.48 4.37 -14.53
C TRP A 106 1.87 5.82 -14.25
N ASP A 107 0.90 6.69 -14.02
CA ASP A 107 1.19 8.03 -13.53
C ASP A 107 1.56 7.98 -12.05
N LEU A 108 0.88 7.11 -11.31
CA LEU A 108 1.07 6.92 -9.88
C LEU A 108 1.01 5.43 -9.53
N VAL A 109 1.96 4.99 -8.72
CA VAL A 109 1.82 3.78 -7.90
C VAL A 109 1.64 4.23 -6.45
N ILE A 110 0.64 3.72 -5.75
CA ILE A 110 0.35 4.08 -4.37
C ILE A 110 0.14 2.83 -3.53
N GLY A 111 0.61 2.84 -2.28
CA GLY A 111 0.34 1.81 -1.30
C GLY A 111 0.23 2.42 0.09
N VAL A 112 -0.82 2.08 0.83
CA VAL A 112 -1.01 2.54 2.20
C VAL A 112 -1.23 1.35 3.12
N LEU A 113 -0.43 1.24 4.19
CA LEU A 113 -0.42 0.12 5.13
C LEU A 113 -0.32 -1.25 4.46
N SER A 114 0.58 -1.39 3.52
CA SER A 114 0.73 -2.64 2.74
C SER A 114 2.19 -3.07 2.53
N ILE A 115 3.11 -2.10 2.43
CA ILE A 115 4.50 -2.37 2.08
C ILE A 115 5.29 -2.96 3.26
N HIS A 116 4.88 -2.69 4.50
CA HIS A 116 5.54 -3.25 5.70
C HIS A 116 5.49 -4.78 5.74
N HIS A 117 4.57 -5.44 5.05
CA HIS A 117 4.53 -6.90 4.92
C HIS A 117 5.64 -7.50 4.05
N LEU A 118 6.35 -6.68 3.29
CA LEU A 118 7.48 -7.14 2.46
C LEU A 118 8.79 -7.09 3.25
N THR A 119 9.66 -8.07 3.02
CA THR A 119 11.04 -8.00 3.50
C THR A 119 11.81 -6.87 2.80
N SER A 120 12.94 -6.43 3.37
CA SER A 120 13.79 -5.38 2.78
C SER A 120 14.16 -5.67 1.31
N GLU A 121 14.47 -6.93 0.99
CA GLU A 121 14.84 -7.31 -0.37
C GLU A 121 13.64 -7.29 -1.33
N GLN A 122 12.48 -7.71 -0.87
CA GLN A 122 11.24 -7.64 -1.65
C GLN A 122 10.84 -6.18 -1.93
N LYS A 123 10.94 -5.28 -0.92
CA LYS A 123 10.71 -3.84 -1.10
C LYS A 123 11.63 -3.24 -2.15
N LYS A 124 12.94 -3.48 -2.04
CA LYS A 124 13.93 -2.99 -3.03
C LYS A 124 13.65 -3.51 -4.44
N ALA A 125 13.23 -4.78 -4.56
CA ALA A 125 12.86 -5.37 -5.83
C ALA A 125 11.60 -4.73 -6.42
N LEU A 126 10.57 -4.50 -5.57
CA LEU A 126 9.35 -3.81 -5.95
C LEU A 126 9.64 -2.37 -6.42
N PHE A 127 10.41 -1.60 -5.66
CA PHE A 127 10.72 -0.21 -6.01
C PHE A 127 11.50 -0.07 -7.31
N ARG A 128 12.40 -1.04 -7.64
CA ARG A 128 13.04 -1.08 -8.96
C ARG A 128 12.02 -1.26 -10.09
N ARG A 129 11.07 -2.21 -9.94
CA ARG A 129 10.01 -2.43 -10.95
C ARG A 129 9.09 -1.22 -11.08
N VAL A 130 8.71 -0.60 -9.97
CA VAL A 130 7.89 0.61 -10.00
C VAL A 130 8.58 1.72 -10.76
N ARG A 131 9.88 1.96 -10.51
CA ARG A 131 10.67 2.99 -11.21
C ARG A 131 10.71 2.81 -12.72
N GLU A 132 10.65 1.57 -13.21
CA GLU A 132 10.67 1.26 -14.64
C GLU A 132 9.32 1.52 -15.33
N HIS A 133 8.22 1.55 -14.59
CA HIS A 133 6.86 1.54 -15.14
C HIS A 133 5.97 2.70 -14.66
N ALA A 134 6.44 3.51 -13.73
CA ALA A 134 5.66 4.60 -13.14
C ALA A 134 6.38 5.95 -13.19
N ARG A 135 5.61 7.03 -13.20
CA ARG A 135 6.13 8.41 -13.10
C ARG A 135 6.30 8.86 -11.65
N SER A 136 5.50 8.29 -10.74
CA SER A 136 5.58 8.61 -9.32
C SER A 136 5.17 7.44 -8.45
N LEU A 137 5.67 7.44 -7.21
CA LEU A 137 5.34 6.50 -6.15
C LEU A 137 4.98 7.28 -4.88
N VAL A 138 3.91 6.86 -4.22
CA VAL A 138 3.56 7.31 -2.87
C VAL A 138 3.37 6.09 -1.97
N ILE A 139 4.03 6.07 -0.83
CA ILE A 139 3.90 5.05 0.20
C ILE A 139 3.50 5.74 1.50
N GLY A 140 2.39 5.33 2.09
CA GLY A 140 2.02 5.68 3.47
C GLY A 140 2.05 4.42 4.32
N ASP A 141 2.98 4.31 5.28
CA ASP A 141 3.15 3.02 5.94
C ASP A 141 3.67 3.12 7.38
N ILE A 142 3.61 1.98 8.08
CA ILE A 142 4.26 1.80 9.38
C ILE A 142 5.78 1.76 9.16
N VAL A 143 6.50 2.53 9.99
CA VAL A 143 7.95 2.63 9.95
C VAL A 143 8.57 2.33 11.31
N LYS A 144 9.84 1.92 11.32
CA LYS A 144 10.62 1.82 12.56
C LYS A 144 10.80 3.21 13.15
N SER A 145 10.40 3.38 14.39
CA SER A 145 10.48 4.62 15.16
C SER A 145 10.81 4.32 16.62
N ASP A 146 11.23 5.33 17.37
CA ASP A 146 11.36 5.24 18.83
C ASP A 146 9.99 5.23 19.55
N VAL A 147 8.93 5.56 18.82
CA VAL A 147 7.53 5.55 19.30
C VAL A 147 6.78 4.51 18.49
N GLU A 148 6.50 3.36 19.10
CA GLU A 148 5.73 2.28 18.49
C GLU A 148 4.28 2.36 18.99
N VAL A 149 3.33 2.60 18.10
CA VAL A 149 1.89 2.71 18.39
C VAL A 149 1.08 1.69 17.61
N ALA A 150 1.39 1.48 16.33
CA ALA A 150 0.74 0.49 15.51
C ALA A 150 1.15 -0.94 15.91
N PRO A 151 0.23 -1.90 15.93
CA PRO A 151 0.56 -3.29 16.22
C PRO A 151 1.44 -3.88 15.11
N ILE A 152 2.54 -4.51 15.52
CA ILE A 152 3.48 -5.21 14.63
C ILE A 152 3.55 -6.67 15.02
N ASP A 153 3.32 -7.56 14.04
CA ASP A 153 3.62 -8.97 14.19
C ASP A 153 4.94 -9.30 13.46
N PRO A 154 6.03 -9.58 14.20
CA PRO A 154 7.34 -9.79 13.61
C PRO A 154 7.44 -11.06 12.74
N SER A 155 6.41 -11.88 12.68
CA SER A 155 6.37 -13.06 11.81
C SER A 155 6.07 -12.71 10.36
N TYR A 156 5.42 -11.55 10.10
CA TYR A 156 5.06 -11.12 8.75
C TYR A 156 5.11 -9.59 8.53
N ASP A 157 5.47 -8.81 9.55
CA ASP A 157 5.66 -7.37 9.44
C ASP A 157 7.14 -7.02 9.53
N PHE A 158 7.62 -6.32 8.52
CA PHE A 158 9.03 -5.95 8.36
C PHE A 158 9.15 -4.44 8.09
N PRO A 159 8.71 -3.57 9.02
CA PRO A 159 8.82 -2.14 8.81
C PRO A 159 10.28 -1.72 8.63
N GLU A 160 10.50 -0.65 7.90
CA GLU A 160 11.81 -0.01 7.74
C GLU A 160 11.75 1.42 8.25
N THR A 161 12.89 2.08 8.40
CA THR A 161 12.87 3.51 8.74
C THR A 161 12.33 4.31 7.55
N ALA A 162 11.70 5.46 7.81
CA ALA A 162 11.25 6.37 6.75
C ALA A 162 12.43 6.80 5.85
N ALA A 163 13.61 7.00 6.44
CA ALA A 163 14.84 7.34 5.72
C ALA A 163 15.29 6.23 4.76
N ASP A 164 15.22 4.95 5.16
CA ASP A 164 15.55 3.82 4.30
C ASP A 164 14.57 3.72 3.13
N LEU A 165 13.27 3.85 3.39
CA LEU A 165 12.26 3.85 2.33
C LEU A 165 12.49 5.00 1.34
N ALA A 166 12.76 6.20 1.81
CA ALA A 166 13.10 7.35 0.95
C ALA A 166 14.36 7.09 0.13
N ALA A 167 15.42 6.55 0.76
CA ALA A 167 16.68 6.23 0.05
C ALA A 167 16.47 5.14 -1.03
N TRP A 168 15.71 4.07 -0.74
CA TRP A 168 15.49 2.96 -1.68
C TRP A 168 14.57 3.34 -2.84
N THR A 169 13.60 4.22 -2.60
CA THR A 169 12.73 4.76 -3.64
C THR A 169 13.40 5.88 -4.44
N GLY A 170 14.47 6.49 -3.92
CA GLY A 170 15.07 7.71 -4.48
C GLY A 170 14.18 8.95 -4.30
N GLY A 171 13.36 8.93 -3.26
CA GLY A 171 12.38 9.95 -2.94
C GLY A 171 12.69 10.72 -1.66
N GLU A 172 11.65 11.26 -1.07
CA GLU A 172 11.70 12.07 0.14
C GLU A 172 10.58 11.66 1.12
N VAL A 173 10.79 11.87 2.40
CA VAL A 173 9.76 11.77 3.43
C VAL A 173 8.96 13.08 3.39
N THR A 174 7.66 13.00 3.12
CA THR A 174 6.78 14.18 3.04
C THR A 174 6.01 14.41 4.33
N TRP A 175 5.85 13.37 5.13
CA TRP A 175 5.19 13.42 6.43
C TRP A 175 5.67 12.24 7.31
N GLU A 176 5.79 12.50 8.61
CA GLU A 176 6.15 11.49 9.62
C GLU A 176 5.49 11.85 10.95
N ALA A 177 4.88 10.87 11.62
CA ALA A 177 4.32 11.02 12.95
C ALA A 177 4.26 9.66 13.66
N ASP A 178 4.80 9.60 14.86
CA ASP A 178 4.93 8.39 15.67
C ASP A 178 5.69 7.29 14.89
N ASP A 179 5.05 6.18 14.58
CA ASP A 179 5.58 5.07 13.76
C ASP A 179 4.97 5.01 12.35
N LEU A 180 4.47 6.14 11.85
CA LEU A 180 3.90 6.26 10.51
C LEU A 180 4.67 7.28 9.68
N ALA A 181 4.82 7.00 8.39
CA ALA A 181 5.43 7.95 7.46
C ALA A 181 4.79 7.90 6.07
N VAL A 182 4.90 9.02 5.35
CA VAL A 182 4.61 9.10 3.92
C VAL A 182 5.90 9.42 3.17
N VAL A 183 6.20 8.59 2.19
CA VAL A 183 7.34 8.74 1.28
C VAL A 183 6.81 8.95 -0.13
N ARG A 184 7.38 9.93 -0.84
CA ARG A 184 7.09 10.22 -2.24
C ARG A 184 8.35 10.14 -3.08
N ALA A 185 8.26 9.55 -4.27
CA ALA A 185 9.31 9.57 -5.28
C ALA A 185 8.75 9.95 -6.66
N GLY A 186 9.58 10.61 -7.48
CA GLY A 186 9.31 10.92 -8.89
C GLY A 186 10.38 10.28 -9.79
N TYR A 187 9.99 9.80 -10.99
CA TYR A 187 10.85 9.07 -11.92
C TYR A 187 10.81 9.66 -13.33
#